data_4bbe22e534df0a9febeaa5162c18fc9a
#
_entry.id   4bbe22e534df0a9febeaa5162c18fc9a
#
_cell.length_a   1.000
_cell.length_b   1.000
_cell.length_c   1.000
_cell.angle_alpha   90.00
_cell.angle_beta   90.00
_cell.angle_gamma   90.00
#
_symmetry.space_group_name_H-M   'P 1'
#
loop_
_entity.id
_entity.type
_entity.pdbx_description
1 polymer ?
#
loop_
_entity_poly.entity_id
_entity_poly.type
_entity_poly.pdbx_seq_one_letter_code
_entity_poly.pdbx_strand_id
1 'polypeptide(L)'
;FPGDAMVHLPMHGVVFSGDLVYVDRILGVLPWSSVGKGRAAFKTLAALKPAHVVPGHGRVSDLGKVQRETGDYYDFLADTIGKAAKEMEPMDEVLARHADLPAFRHLENYRDLHRANMNRAFTEFEAQ
;
A
#
# COMPACT_ATOMS: atom_id res chain seq x y z
N PHE A 1 -5.31 7.15 7.15
CA PHE A 1 -4.58 8.40 7.42
C PHE A 1 -5.55 9.53 7.74
N PRO A 2 -6.05 9.58 8.97
CA PRO A 2 -6.91 10.70 9.37
C PRO A 2 -6.14 12.01 9.22
N GLY A 3 -6.70 12.93 8.45
CA GLY A 3 -6.05 14.21 8.22
C GLY A 3 -5.09 14.29 7.04
N ASP A 4 -4.75 13.15 6.42
CA ASP A 4 -3.95 13.17 5.19
C ASP A 4 -4.80 13.62 4.02
N ALA A 5 -4.21 14.41 3.13
CA ALA A 5 -4.88 14.93 1.97
C ALA A 5 -3.99 14.82 0.75
N MET A 6 -4.61 14.56 -0.40
CA MET A 6 -3.95 14.66 -1.68
C MET A 6 -4.13 16.07 -2.23
N VAL A 7 -3.09 16.61 -2.87
CA VAL A 7 -3.19 17.87 -3.60
C VAL A 7 -3.05 17.56 -5.08
N HIS A 8 -4.09 17.89 -5.85
CA HIS A 8 -4.14 17.62 -7.28
C HIS A 8 -4.03 18.94 -8.05
N LEU A 9 -3.06 19.01 -8.96
CA LEU A 9 -2.86 20.14 -9.85
C LEU A 9 -3.19 19.70 -11.29
N PRO A 10 -4.46 19.74 -11.71
CA PRO A 10 -4.89 19.16 -12.99
C PRO A 10 -4.19 19.75 -14.20
N MET A 11 -3.92 21.07 -14.19
CA MET A 11 -3.27 21.75 -15.30
C MET A 11 -1.83 21.28 -15.52
N HIS A 12 -1.21 20.71 -14.50
CA HIS A 12 0.16 20.22 -14.57
C HIS A 12 0.23 18.69 -14.58
N GLY A 13 -0.90 18.00 -14.41
CA GLY A 13 -0.94 16.55 -14.32
C GLY A 13 -0.20 16.01 -13.11
N VAL A 14 -0.18 16.74 -11.99
CA VAL A 14 0.60 16.39 -10.80
C VAL A 14 -0.32 16.15 -9.61
N VAL A 15 -0.03 15.07 -8.85
CA VAL A 15 -0.65 14.81 -7.56
C VAL A 15 0.43 14.72 -6.49
N PHE A 16 0.25 15.47 -5.40
CA PHE A 16 1.04 15.34 -4.18
C PHE A 16 0.26 14.42 -3.25
N SER A 17 0.79 13.22 -3.00
CA SER A 17 0.02 12.16 -2.34
C SER A 17 0.22 12.06 -0.84
N GLY A 18 1.21 12.76 -0.26
CA GLY A 18 1.56 12.55 1.14
C GLY A 18 1.97 11.10 1.39
N ASP A 19 1.70 10.61 2.59
CA ASP A 19 2.12 9.27 3.02
C ASP A 19 1.26 8.13 2.44
N LEU A 20 0.37 8.43 1.51
CA LEU A 20 -0.40 7.41 0.81
C LEU A 20 0.47 6.58 -0.15
N VAL A 21 1.52 7.19 -0.72
CA VAL A 21 2.36 6.57 -1.75
C VAL A 21 3.81 6.48 -1.28
N TYR A 22 4.37 5.28 -1.46
CA TYR A 22 5.78 4.98 -1.20
C TYR A 22 6.42 4.53 -2.52
N VAL A 23 7.57 5.12 -2.86
CA VAL A 23 8.30 4.80 -4.08
C VAL A 23 9.72 4.39 -3.72
N ASP A 24 10.23 3.34 -4.36
CA ASP A 24 11.54 2.73 -4.10
C ASP A 24 11.68 2.10 -2.71
N ARG A 25 10.64 2.18 -1.88
CA ARG A 25 10.60 1.55 -0.56
C ARG A 25 9.21 0.99 -0.31
N ILE A 26 9.14 0.00 0.58
CA ILE A 26 7.87 -0.67 0.86
C ILE A 26 6.92 0.26 1.66
N LEU A 27 5.65 0.21 1.32
CA LEU A 27 4.60 0.85 2.09
C LEU A 27 4.67 0.42 3.55
N GLY A 28 4.54 1.37 4.47
CA GLY A 28 4.47 1.08 5.90
C GLY A 28 3.03 1.15 6.38
N VAL A 29 2.52 0.02 6.89
CA VAL A 29 1.21 -0.01 7.54
C VAL A 29 1.42 0.25 9.02
N LEU A 30 0.88 1.37 9.49
CA LEU A 30 0.99 1.77 10.88
C LEU A 30 -0.14 1.15 11.72
N PRO A 31 0.05 1.00 13.05
CA PRO A 31 -0.98 0.40 13.91
C PRO A 31 -2.35 1.09 13.84
N TRP A 32 -2.34 2.39 13.54
CA TRP A 32 -3.58 3.19 13.45
C TRP A 32 -4.06 3.43 12.03
N SER A 33 -3.35 2.92 11.01
CA SER A 33 -3.80 3.07 9.62
C SER A 33 -4.72 1.92 9.22
N SER A 34 -5.47 2.15 8.13
CA SER A 34 -6.35 1.15 7.53
C SER A 34 -5.88 0.83 6.13
N VAL A 35 -5.61 -0.44 5.88
CA VAL A 35 -5.26 -0.95 4.55
C VAL A 35 -6.43 -0.74 3.58
N GLY A 36 -7.65 -1.03 4.03
CA GLY A 36 -8.85 -0.85 3.19
C GLY A 36 -9.06 0.59 2.77
N LYS A 37 -8.93 1.53 3.71
CA LYS A 37 -9.06 2.96 3.40
C LYS A 37 -7.91 3.47 2.53
N GLY A 38 -6.69 3.02 2.80
CA GLY A 38 -5.53 3.37 2.00
C GLY A 38 -5.66 2.90 0.56
N ARG A 39 -6.10 1.67 0.36
CA ARG A 39 -6.38 1.13 -0.98
C ARG A 39 -7.45 1.95 -1.71
N ALA A 40 -8.54 2.29 -1.04
CA ALA A 40 -9.60 3.09 -1.63
C ALA A 40 -9.10 4.47 -2.04
N ALA A 41 -8.31 5.12 -1.17
CA ALA A 41 -7.69 6.41 -1.46
C ALA A 41 -6.72 6.31 -2.65
N PHE A 42 -5.95 5.23 -2.73
CA PHE A 42 -5.05 5.00 -3.87
C PHE A 42 -5.83 4.87 -5.17
N LYS A 43 -6.95 4.17 -5.18
CA LYS A 43 -7.80 4.05 -6.38
C LYS A 43 -8.35 5.40 -6.82
N THR A 44 -8.69 6.27 -5.86
CA THR A 44 -9.10 7.65 -6.17
C THR A 44 -7.96 8.42 -6.85
N LEU A 45 -6.73 8.29 -6.33
CA LEU A 45 -5.56 8.91 -6.94
C LEU A 45 -5.34 8.40 -8.36
N ALA A 46 -5.38 7.09 -8.55
CA ALA A 46 -5.16 6.47 -9.86
C ALA A 46 -6.21 6.91 -10.89
N ALA A 47 -7.45 7.11 -10.44
CA ALA A 47 -8.55 7.57 -11.31
C ALA A 47 -8.32 8.99 -11.84
N LEU A 48 -7.50 9.80 -11.17
CA LEU A 48 -7.14 11.14 -11.64
C LEU A 48 -6.17 11.08 -12.81
N LYS A 49 -5.54 9.93 -13.08
CA LYS A 49 -4.59 9.72 -14.18
C LYS A 49 -3.50 10.79 -14.24
N PRO A 50 -2.78 11.02 -13.12
CA PRO A 50 -1.73 12.04 -13.12
C PRO A 50 -0.55 11.60 -14.00
N ALA A 51 0.11 12.57 -14.62
CA ALA A 51 1.36 12.33 -15.33
C ALA A 51 2.52 12.11 -14.35
N HIS A 52 2.46 12.80 -13.21
CA HIS A 52 3.48 12.71 -12.17
C HIS A 52 2.83 12.62 -10.79
N VAL A 53 3.40 11.76 -9.95
CA VAL A 53 3.01 11.66 -8.54
C VAL A 53 4.21 12.04 -7.69
N VAL A 54 3.99 13.00 -6.77
CA VAL A 54 4.98 13.36 -5.75
C VAL A 54 4.62 12.61 -4.48
N PRO A 55 5.36 11.54 -4.14
CA PRO A 55 5.04 10.73 -2.97
C PRO A 55 5.51 11.38 -1.67
N GLY A 56 4.96 10.92 -0.55
CA GLY A 56 5.49 11.30 0.76
C GLY A 56 6.88 10.70 1.01
N HIS A 57 7.15 9.54 0.42
CA HIS A 57 8.41 8.83 0.53
C HIS A 57 8.85 8.35 -0.85
N GLY A 58 10.05 8.72 -1.24
CA GLY A 58 10.64 8.36 -2.51
C GLY A 58 10.64 9.51 -3.52
N ARG A 59 11.06 9.20 -4.73
CA ARG A 59 11.20 10.20 -5.79
C ARG A 59 9.89 10.42 -6.55
N VAL A 60 9.78 11.57 -7.20
CA VAL A 60 8.67 11.83 -8.13
C VAL A 60 8.66 10.74 -9.21
N SER A 61 7.49 10.19 -9.48
CA SER A 61 7.36 9.04 -10.37
C SER A 61 6.10 9.13 -11.22
N ASP A 62 6.04 8.30 -12.27
CA ASP A 62 4.83 8.15 -13.05
C ASP A 62 3.82 7.22 -12.34
N LEU A 63 2.58 7.25 -12.80
CA LEU A 63 1.52 6.44 -12.21
C LEU A 63 1.80 4.94 -12.31
N GLY A 64 2.42 4.49 -13.40
CA GLY A 64 2.74 3.08 -13.59
C GLY A 64 3.68 2.54 -12.50
N LYS A 65 4.74 3.27 -12.18
CA LYS A 65 5.66 2.89 -11.11
C LYS A 65 4.97 2.92 -9.75
N VAL A 66 4.20 3.94 -9.48
CA VAL A 66 3.45 4.08 -8.23
C VAL A 66 2.45 2.93 -8.08
N GLN A 67 1.77 2.54 -9.16
CA GLN A 67 0.87 1.39 -9.15
C GLN A 67 1.61 0.10 -8.80
N ARG A 68 2.76 -0.14 -9.44
CA ARG A 68 3.52 -1.38 -9.20
C ARG A 68 4.09 -1.47 -7.79
N GLU A 69 4.50 -0.35 -7.21
CA GLU A 69 5.21 -0.37 -5.93
C GLU A 69 4.31 -0.13 -4.72
N THR A 70 3.24 0.62 -4.88
CA THR A 70 2.30 0.91 -3.79
C THR A 70 0.92 0.31 -4.04
N GLY A 71 0.33 0.58 -5.21
CA GLY A 71 -1.04 0.12 -5.50
C GLY A 71 -1.19 -1.39 -5.48
N ASP A 72 -0.29 -2.10 -6.15
CA ASP A 72 -0.32 -3.56 -6.18
C ASP A 72 -0.06 -4.16 -4.79
N TYR A 73 0.73 -3.50 -3.97
CA TYR A 73 0.97 -3.95 -2.60
C TYR A 73 -0.27 -3.77 -1.72
N TYR A 74 -0.99 -2.66 -1.85
CA TYR A 74 -2.30 -2.51 -1.19
C TYR A 74 -3.26 -3.63 -1.62
N ASP A 75 -3.29 -3.94 -2.91
CA ASP A 75 -4.15 -5.00 -3.42
C ASP A 75 -3.76 -6.36 -2.83
N PHE A 76 -2.48 -6.65 -2.74
CA PHE A 76 -1.99 -7.85 -2.09
C PHE A 76 -2.46 -7.93 -0.63
N LEU A 77 -2.25 -6.87 0.13
CA LEU A 77 -2.63 -6.86 1.56
C LEU A 77 -4.13 -7.04 1.75
N ALA A 78 -4.94 -6.39 0.92
CA ALA A 78 -6.40 -6.48 1.04
C ALA A 78 -6.97 -7.78 0.45
N ASP A 79 -6.54 -8.14 -0.76
CA ASP A 79 -7.17 -9.26 -1.49
C ASP A 79 -6.58 -10.61 -1.10
N THR A 80 -5.30 -10.69 -0.80
CA THR A 80 -4.66 -11.96 -0.43
C THR A 80 -4.68 -12.17 1.08
N ILE A 81 -4.09 -11.25 1.83
CA ILE A 81 -4.02 -11.37 3.30
C ILE A 81 -5.41 -11.16 3.91
N GLY A 82 -6.14 -10.16 3.44
CA GLY A 82 -7.48 -9.87 3.96
C GLY A 82 -8.46 -11.01 3.70
N LYS A 83 -8.39 -11.64 2.53
CA LYS A 83 -9.23 -12.80 2.21
C LYS A 83 -8.93 -13.98 3.14
N ALA A 84 -7.64 -14.27 3.35
CA ALA A 84 -7.22 -15.34 4.25
C ALA A 84 -7.74 -15.11 5.67
N ALA A 85 -7.69 -13.86 6.15
CA ALA A 85 -8.23 -13.50 7.46
C ALA A 85 -9.73 -13.74 7.56
N LYS A 86 -10.49 -13.36 6.54
CA LYS A 86 -11.94 -13.55 6.49
C LYS A 86 -12.32 -15.03 6.42
N GLU A 87 -11.47 -15.86 5.80
CA GLU A 87 -11.66 -17.30 5.72
C GLU A 87 -11.14 -18.03 6.95
N MET A 88 -10.67 -17.29 7.96
CA MET A 88 -10.20 -17.82 9.25
C MET A 88 -9.01 -18.76 9.12
N GLU A 89 -8.13 -18.52 8.13
CA GLU A 89 -6.88 -19.27 8.02
C GLU A 89 -5.93 -18.89 9.18
N PRO A 90 -5.09 -19.83 9.65
CA PRO A 90 -4.12 -19.51 10.71
C PRO A 90 -3.14 -18.42 10.25
N MET A 91 -3.01 -17.35 11.04
CA MET A 91 -2.19 -16.19 10.67
C MET A 91 -0.73 -16.57 10.39
N ASP A 92 -0.11 -17.35 11.26
CA ASP A 92 1.30 -17.73 11.13
C ASP A 92 1.58 -18.50 9.84
N GLU A 93 0.66 -19.36 9.41
CA GLU A 93 0.78 -20.08 8.14
C GLU A 93 0.65 -19.13 6.94
N VAL A 94 -0.29 -18.20 7.01
CA VAL A 94 -0.51 -17.20 5.95
C VAL A 94 0.72 -16.31 5.80
N LEU A 95 1.25 -15.80 6.91
CA LEU A 95 2.43 -14.94 6.88
C LEU A 95 3.67 -15.68 6.37
N ALA A 96 3.85 -16.94 6.75
CA ALA A 96 4.96 -17.75 6.26
C ALA A 96 4.86 -18.01 4.75
N ARG A 97 3.66 -18.28 4.27
CA ARG A 97 3.40 -18.55 2.84
C ARG A 97 3.75 -17.36 1.95
N HIS A 98 3.55 -16.14 2.45
CA HIS A 98 3.73 -14.90 1.69
C HIS A 98 4.94 -14.08 2.13
N ALA A 99 5.87 -14.68 2.86
CA ALA A 99 7.04 -13.97 3.39
C ALA A 99 7.94 -13.41 2.30
N ASP A 100 8.09 -14.12 1.18
CA ASP A 100 8.92 -13.69 0.05
C ASP A 100 8.05 -13.38 -1.16
N LEU A 101 7.93 -12.09 -1.48
CA LEU A 101 7.20 -11.61 -2.65
C LEU A 101 8.20 -11.04 -3.65
N PRO A 102 8.51 -11.78 -4.73
CA PRO A 102 9.52 -11.34 -5.71
C PRO A 102 9.26 -9.95 -6.29
N ALA A 103 7.99 -9.55 -6.42
CA ALA A 103 7.63 -8.25 -6.99
C ALA A 103 7.99 -7.07 -6.08
N PHE A 104 8.16 -7.30 -4.78
CA PHE A 104 8.35 -6.23 -3.79
C PHE A 104 9.63 -6.34 -2.97
N ARG A 105 10.30 -7.50 -2.97
CA ARG A 105 11.44 -7.74 -2.09
C ARG A 105 12.65 -6.83 -2.36
N HIS A 106 12.70 -6.19 -3.52
CA HIS A 106 13.75 -5.23 -3.86
C HIS A 106 13.53 -3.84 -3.24
N LEU A 107 12.34 -3.56 -2.74
CA LEU A 107 12.00 -2.27 -2.16
C LEU A 107 12.70 -2.11 -0.81
N GLU A 108 13.20 -0.89 -0.56
CA GLU A 108 13.85 -0.56 0.71
C GLU A 108 12.92 -0.85 1.88
N ASN A 109 13.47 -1.36 2.96
CA ASN A 109 12.76 -1.73 4.19
C ASN A 109 11.80 -2.92 4.06
N TYR A 110 11.76 -3.61 2.92
CA TYR A 110 10.89 -4.77 2.74
C TYR A 110 11.10 -5.80 3.86
N ARG A 111 12.35 -6.17 4.14
CA ARG A 111 12.67 -7.20 5.14
C ARG A 111 12.21 -6.80 6.54
N ASP A 112 12.29 -5.51 6.85
CA ASP A 112 11.97 -5.01 8.19
C ASP A 112 10.48 -4.81 8.40
N LEU A 113 9.72 -4.50 7.33
CA LEU A 113 8.32 -4.07 7.46
C LEU A 113 7.29 -5.06 6.93
N HIS A 114 7.67 -5.93 5.99
CA HIS A 114 6.66 -6.74 5.29
C HIS A 114 5.85 -7.65 6.22
N ARG A 115 6.50 -8.32 7.16
CA ARG A 115 5.79 -9.21 8.10
C ARG A 115 4.80 -8.41 8.97
N ALA A 116 5.23 -7.26 9.49
CA ALA A 116 4.37 -6.41 10.29
C ALA A 116 3.20 -5.85 9.47
N ASN A 117 3.45 -5.50 8.20
CA ASN A 117 2.39 -5.05 7.30
C ASN A 117 1.32 -6.12 7.10
N MET A 118 1.75 -7.36 6.85
CA MET A 118 0.81 -8.48 6.70
C MET A 118 0.05 -8.76 7.99
N ASN A 119 0.75 -8.73 9.13
CA ASN A 119 0.11 -8.94 10.44
C ASN A 119 -0.99 -7.92 10.67
N ARG A 120 -0.72 -6.65 10.40
CA ARG A 120 -1.69 -5.57 10.59
C ARG A 120 -2.86 -5.67 9.63
N ALA A 121 -2.60 -6.04 8.36
CA ALA A 121 -3.67 -6.27 7.39
C ALA A 121 -4.56 -7.44 7.83
N PHE A 122 -3.96 -8.55 8.24
CA PHE A 122 -4.71 -9.71 8.71
C PHE A 122 -5.60 -9.34 9.90
N THR A 123 -5.05 -8.64 10.88
CA THR A 123 -5.79 -8.20 12.08
C THR A 123 -6.94 -7.28 11.72
N GLU A 124 -6.73 -6.35 10.81
CA GLU A 124 -7.77 -5.43 10.35
C GLU A 124 -8.96 -6.19 9.74
N PHE A 125 -8.67 -7.09 8.80
CA PHE A 125 -9.72 -7.80 8.07
C PHE A 125 -10.37 -8.92 8.89
N GLU A 126 -9.63 -9.51 9.83
CA GLU A 126 -10.17 -10.49 10.76
C GLU A 126 -11.29 -9.89 11.64
N ALA A 127 -11.15 -8.61 11.99
CA ALA A 127 -12.11 -7.91 12.84
C ALA A 127 -13.39 -7.45 12.12
N GLN A 128 -13.44 -7.61 10.81
CA GLN A 128 -14.60 -7.17 10.01
C GLN A 128 -15.70 -8.23 9.92
#